data_7349f7b8c7ab5683dc988c4364ebe506
#
_entry.id   7349f7b8c7ab5683dc988c4364ebe506
#
_cell.length_a   1.000
_cell.length_b   1.000
_cell.length_c   1.000
_cell.angle_alpha   90.00
_cell.angle_beta   90.00
_cell.angle_gamma   90.00
#
_symmetry.space_group_name_H-M   'P 1'
#
loop_
_entity.id
_entity.type
_entity.pdbx_description
1 polymer ?
#
loop_
_entity_poly.entity_id
_entity_poly.type
_entity_poly.pdbx_seq_one_letter_code
_entity_poly.pdbx_strand_id
1 'polypeptide(L)'
;LLSLTFASLNYLPHWLNWNFTGYESKGNWTDITTLYEGLAELEPGRIMWEPNSDLNKYGTPMVLMTIPMFTEHQSVEGLYFDSSITTPFHFLTVSGLAERPSNPVGGLTYINGEFEKGFRLMNELGVDYFIAYTASIKDKADMNENFNFLFSNEVFNVYSIKTEKVELIENELYLFESPDFYGRLKNAILRNSSEQNFFDAAFESFKDETNYKIIENYDKSFSEPSSTNTELSINELNIDNNLITFKTNKPNQL
;
A
#
# COMPACT_ATOMS: atom_id res chain seq x y z
N LEU A 1 20.92 -43.87 16.55
CA LEU A 1 21.56 -42.57 16.83
C LEU A 1 22.34 -42.03 15.62
N LEU A 2 23.27 -42.83 15.01
CA LEU A 2 24.05 -42.43 13.83
C LEU A 2 23.16 -42.05 12.63
N SER A 3 22.06 -42.77 12.38
CA SER A 3 21.17 -42.45 11.24
C SER A 3 20.41 -41.13 11.41
N LEU A 4 20.07 -40.76 12.65
CA LEU A 4 19.46 -39.47 12.96
C LEU A 4 20.43 -38.29 12.80
N THR A 5 21.72 -38.54 13.15
CA THR A 5 22.77 -37.53 12.92
C THR A 5 23.05 -37.30 11.44
N PHE A 6 23.06 -38.34 10.61
CA PHE A 6 23.22 -38.20 9.16
C PHE A 6 22.05 -37.49 8.50
N ALA A 7 20.81 -37.73 8.91
CA ALA A 7 19.62 -37.02 8.42
C ALA A 7 19.69 -35.53 8.76
N SER A 8 20.15 -35.19 9.97
CA SER A 8 20.34 -33.79 10.40
C SER A 8 21.48 -33.09 9.67
N LEU A 9 22.55 -33.82 9.30
CA LEU A 9 23.67 -33.28 8.57
C LEU A 9 23.33 -32.92 7.10
N ASN A 10 22.37 -33.61 6.48
CA ASN A 10 21.91 -33.27 5.13
C ASN A 10 21.00 -32.04 5.08
N TYR A 11 20.27 -31.75 6.14
CA TYR A 11 19.43 -30.56 6.24
C TYR A 11 20.26 -29.26 6.28
N LEU A 12 21.32 -29.24 7.06
CA LEU A 12 22.13 -28.04 7.25
C LEU A 12 22.79 -27.51 5.99
N PRO A 13 23.46 -28.34 5.14
CA PRO A 13 23.99 -27.88 3.85
C PRO A 13 22.91 -27.37 2.90
N HIS A 14 21.73 -28.02 2.86
CA HIS A 14 20.62 -27.57 2.01
C HIS A 14 20.07 -26.23 2.48
N TRP A 15 19.88 -26.05 3.78
CA TRP A 15 19.44 -24.81 4.39
C TRP A 15 20.47 -23.66 4.17
N LEU A 16 21.75 -23.93 4.33
CA LEU A 16 22.82 -22.98 4.07
C LEU A 16 22.82 -22.56 2.59
N ASN A 17 22.75 -23.53 1.68
CA ASN A 17 22.70 -23.24 0.25
C ASN A 17 21.49 -22.37 -0.10
N TRP A 18 20.31 -22.70 0.45
CA TRP A 18 19.09 -21.91 0.23
C TRP A 18 19.23 -20.46 0.71
N ASN A 19 19.77 -20.24 1.91
CA ASN A 19 19.80 -18.92 2.53
C ASN A 19 20.97 -18.03 2.07
N PHE A 20 22.07 -18.61 1.61
CA PHE A 20 23.28 -17.89 1.24
C PHE A 20 23.56 -17.84 -0.28
N THR A 21 22.71 -18.42 -1.10
CA THR A 21 22.72 -18.17 -2.55
C THR A 21 21.77 -17.01 -2.86
N GLY A 22 22.18 -16.15 -3.83
CA GLY A 22 21.37 -15.03 -4.27
C GLY A 22 20.03 -15.46 -4.90
N TYR A 23 19.13 -14.51 -5.09
CA TYR A 23 17.82 -14.75 -5.71
C TYR A 23 17.96 -15.27 -7.15
N GLU A 24 18.98 -14.83 -7.88
CA GLU A 24 19.30 -15.24 -9.24
C GLU A 24 19.59 -16.74 -9.38
N SER A 25 19.97 -17.40 -8.28
CA SER A 25 20.20 -18.84 -8.23
C SER A 25 18.97 -19.67 -7.83
N LYS A 26 17.90 -19.03 -7.44
CA LYS A 26 16.59 -19.67 -7.25
C LYS A 26 15.93 -19.83 -8.62
N GLY A 27 15.24 -20.92 -8.85
CA GLY A 27 14.65 -21.21 -10.16
C GLY A 27 13.72 -20.08 -10.65
N ASN A 28 13.68 -19.89 -11.96
CA ASN A 28 12.81 -18.94 -12.65
C ASN A 28 13.05 -17.45 -12.31
N TRP A 29 14.28 -17.06 -11.95
CA TRP A 29 14.59 -15.66 -11.71
C TRP A 29 14.30 -14.76 -12.93
N THR A 30 14.27 -15.33 -14.14
CA THR A 30 13.90 -14.63 -15.37
C THR A 30 12.49 -14.02 -15.28
N ASP A 31 11.54 -14.67 -14.59
CA ASP A 31 10.19 -14.13 -14.41
C ASP A 31 10.22 -12.80 -13.65
N ILE A 32 11.15 -12.68 -12.69
CA ILE A 32 11.31 -11.47 -11.87
C ILE A 32 12.05 -10.39 -12.66
N THR A 33 13.12 -10.74 -13.39
CA THR A 33 13.89 -9.75 -14.18
C THR A 33 13.06 -9.17 -15.30
N THR A 34 12.28 -9.97 -16.02
CA THR A 34 11.39 -9.46 -17.09
C THR A 34 10.26 -8.61 -16.54
N LEU A 35 9.77 -8.89 -15.31
CA LEU A 35 8.84 -7.99 -14.63
C LEU A 35 9.49 -6.64 -14.35
N TYR A 36 10.70 -6.61 -13.81
CA TYR A 36 11.44 -5.38 -13.49
C TYR A 36 11.78 -4.57 -14.73
N GLU A 37 12.19 -5.23 -15.80
CA GLU A 37 12.41 -4.59 -17.10
C GLU A 37 11.14 -3.89 -17.61
N GLY A 38 10.00 -4.58 -17.55
CA GLY A 38 8.72 -3.96 -17.93
C GLY A 38 8.28 -2.81 -17.03
N LEU A 39 8.53 -2.91 -15.71
CA LEU A 39 8.24 -1.83 -14.78
C LEU A 39 9.15 -0.62 -15.01
N ALA A 40 10.41 -0.82 -15.33
CA ALA A 40 11.38 0.26 -15.56
C ALA A 40 11.03 1.14 -16.79
N GLU A 41 10.21 0.66 -17.71
CA GLU A 41 9.69 1.44 -18.84
C GLU A 41 8.48 2.34 -18.48
N LEU A 42 7.93 2.19 -17.26
CA LEU A 42 6.81 2.98 -16.80
C LEU A 42 7.28 4.23 -16.04
N GLU A 43 6.42 5.25 -16.00
CA GLU A 43 6.65 6.42 -15.16
C GLU A 43 6.74 6.02 -13.67
N PRO A 44 7.66 6.60 -12.89
CA PRO A 44 7.78 6.29 -11.47
C PRO A 44 6.47 6.45 -10.72
N GLY A 45 6.13 5.46 -9.90
CA GLY A 45 4.89 5.46 -9.13
C GLY A 45 4.93 4.47 -7.97
N ARG A 46 3.87 4.45 -7.20
CA ARG A 46 3.71 3.55 -6.06
C ARG A 46 3.11 2.23 -6.50
N ILE A 47 3.76 1.14 -6.13
CA ILE A 47 3.36 -0.22 -6.52
C ILE A 47 2.81 -0.99 -5.31
N MET A 48 1.71 -1.71 -5.55
CA MET A 48 1.21 -2.77 -4.69
C MET A 48 1.10 -4.07 -5.50
N TRP A 49 1.23 -5.22 -4.86
CA TRP A 49 1.07 -6.52 -5.50
C TRP A 49 0.20 -7.47 -4.71
N GLU A 50 -0.28 -8.51 -5.39
CA GLU A 50 -0.94 -9.64 -4.76
C GLU A 50 0.09 -10.51 -4.00
N PRO A 51 0.05 -10.57 -2.65
CA PRO A 51 0.89 -11.48 -1.89
C PRO A 51 0.43 -12.94 -2.10
N ASN A 52 1.41 -13.82 -2.27
CA ASN A 52 1.15 -15.25 -2.39
C ASN A 52 2.34 -16.05 -1.86
N SER A 53 2.07 -17.11 -1.07
CA SER A 53 3.10 -18.00 -0.54
C SER A 53 3.89 -18.72 -1.64
N ASP A 54 3.28 -18.94 -2.82
CA ASP A 54 3.92 -19.62 -3.95
C ASP A 54 5.07 -18.81 -4.57
N LEU A 55 5.12 -17.49 -4.28
CA LEU A 55 6.27 -16.65 -4.65
C LEU A 55 7.56 -17.08 -3.94
N ASN A 56 7.47 -17.93 -2.90
CA ASN A 56 8.65 -18.52 -2.24
C ASN A 56 9.57 -19.30 -3.21
N LYS A 57 9.06 -19.73 -4.36
CA LYS A 57 9.89 -20.33 -5.42
C LYS A 57 11.03 -19.42 -5.91
N TYR A 58 10.87 -18.09 -5.75
CA TYR A 58 11.89 -17.08 -6.06
C TYR A 58 12.82 -16.75 -4.89
N GLY A 59 12.72 -17.51 -3.79
CA GLY A 59 13.58 -17.35 -2.60
C GLY A 59 12.86 -16.83 -1.38
N THR A 60 11.81 -16.06 -1.55
CA THR A 60 10.93 -15.58 -0.48
C THR A 60 9.56 -15.19 -1.06
N PRO A 61 8.46 -15.33 -0.29
CA PRO A 61 7.16 -14.78 -0.68
C PRO A 61 7.19 -13.25 -0.88
N MET A 62 8.19 -12.59 -0.31
CA MET A 62 8.38 -11.14 -0.31
C MET A 62 9.33 -10.67 -1.42
N VAL A 63 9.59 -11.47 -2.45
CA VAL A 63 10.56 -11.15 -3.52
C VAL A 63 10.30 -9.79 -4.18
N LEU A 64 9.04 -9.40 -4.34
CA LEU A 64 8.67 -8.13 -4.98
C LEU A 64 8.99 -6.90 -4.13
N MET A 65 9.32 -7.05 -2.83
CA MET A 65 9.87 -5.95 -2.02
C MET A 65 11.21 -5.42 -2.56
N THR A 66 11.86 -6.15 -3.47
CA THR A 66 13.10 -5.71 -4.12
C THR A 66 12.84 -4.78 -5.33
N ILE A 67 11.60 -4.54 -5.75
CA ILE A 67 11.26 -3.62 -6.85
C ILE A 67 11.98 -2.27 -6.75
N PRO A 68 11.99 -1.57 -5.61
CA PRO A 68 12.69 -0.28 -5.50
C PRO A 68 14.22 -0.35 -5.63
N MET A 69 14.81 -1.53 -5.59
CA MET A 69 16.25 -1.73 -5.80
C MET A 69 16.62 -1.78 -7.28
N PHE A 70 15.67 -2.13 -8.15
CA PHE A 70 15.91 -2.38 -9.58
C PHE A 70 15.11 -1.44 -10.48
N THR A 71 14.22 -0.64 -9.92
CA THR A 71 13.36 0.32 -10.63
C THR A 71 13.28 1.63 -9.86
N GLU A 72 12.73 2.68 -10.47
CA GLU A 72 12.46 3.96 -9.79
C GLU A 72 11.11 3.98 -9.04
N HIS A 73 10.40 2.85 -8.99
CA HIS A 73 9.13 2.74 -8.33
C HIS A 73 9.26 2.60 -6.81
N GLN A 74 8.25 3.12 -6.09
CA GLN A 74 8.09 2.95 -4.65
C GLN A 74 7.16 1.77 -4.37
N SER A 75 7.41 1.06 -3.26
CA SER A 75 6.56 -0.04 -2.80
C SER A 75 5.79 0.37 -1.55
N VAL A 76 4.52 -0.07 -1.45
CA VAL A 76 3.73 0.06 -0.21
C VAL A 76 4.13 -0.98 0.85
N GLU A 77 4.89 -2.00 0.46
CA GLU A 77 5.44 -3.01 1.37
C GLU A 77 6.95 -2.81 1.57
N GLY A 78 7.42 -3.10 2.79
CA GLY A 78 8.83 -3.05 3.14
C GLY A 78 9.14 -3.94 4.35
N LEU A 79 10.42 -4.18 4.62
CA LEU A 79 10.89 -5.08 5.68
C LEU A 79 10.47 -4.65 7.10
N TYR A 80 10.19 -3.37 7.31
CA TYR A 80 9.86 -2.80 8.62
C TYR A 80 8.38 -2.43 8.75
N PHE A 81 7.51 -3.15 8.08
CA PHE A 81 6.07 -2.88 8.09
C PHE A 81 5.47 -2.92 9.52
N ASP A 82 6.00 -3.73 10.42
CA ASP A 82 5.56 -3.77 11.83
C ASP A 82 5.74 -2.44 12.57
N SER A 83 6.63 -1.59 12.10
CA SER A 83 6.92 -0.28 12.69
C SER A 83 6.07 0.85 12.10
N SER A 84 5.32 0.57 11.04
CA SER A 84 4.49 1.56 10.37
C SER A 84 3.11 1.65 10.98
N ILE A 85 2.62 2.86 11.19
CA ILE A 85 1.24 3.12 11.60
C ILE A 85 0.23 2.66 10.54
N THR A 86 0.63 2.62 9.28
CA THR A 86 -0.22 2.21 8.16
C THR A 86 -0.31 0.69 7.99
N THR A 87 0.41 -0.09 8.76
CA THR A 87 0.44 -1.56 8.67
C THR A 87 -0.94 -2.22 8.71
N PRO A 88 -1.87 -1.86 9.64
CA PRO A 88 -3.20 -2.44 9.63
C PRO A 88 -3.98 -2.14 8.34
N PHE A 89 -3.85 -0.93 7.79
CA PHE A 89 -4.49 -0.54 6.54
C PHE A 89 -3.92 -1.31 5.36
N HIS A 90 -2.59 -1.46 5.31
CA HIS A 90 -1.93 -2.24 4.28
C HIS A 90 -2.45 -3.68 4.25
N PHE A 91 -2.44 -4.40 5.38
CA PHE A 91 -2.89 -5.78 5.43
C PHE A 91 -4.40 -5.93 5.22
N LEU A 92 -5.20 -4.96 5.61
CA LEU A 92 -6.63 -4.92 5.30
C LEU A 92 -6.84 -4.81 3.79
N THR A 93 -6.17 -3.86 3.14
CA THR A 93 -6.21 -3.64 1.69
C THR A 93 -5.83 -4.90 0.93
N VAL A 94 -4.68 -5.44 1.24
CA VAL A 94 -4.14 -6.65 0.57
C VAL A 94 -5.05 -7.85 0.77
N SER A 95 -5.75 -7.95 1.90
CA SER A 95 -6.68 -9.06 2.15
C SER A 95 -7.85 -9.10 1.16
N GLY A 96 -8.28 -7.93 0.65
CA GLY A 96 -9.30 -7.85 -0.40
C GLY A 96 -8.74 -8.19 -1.79
N LEU A 97 -7.48 -7.85 -2.04
CA LEU A 97 -6.82 -7.92 -3.35
C LEU A 97 -6.03 -9.21 -3.60
N ALA A 98 -6.07 -10.17 -2.70
CA ALA A 98 -5.33 -11.41 -2.83
C ALA A 98 -6.26 -12.63 -2.78
N GLU A 99 -5.91 -13.67 -3.54
CA GLU A 99 -6.61 -14.95 -3.47
C GLU A 99 -6.36 -15.66 -2.12
N ARG A 100 -5.11 -15.60 -1.64
CA ARG A 100 -4.65 -16.23 -0.40
C ARG A 100 -3.88 -15.23 0.46
N PRO A 101 -4.58 -14.28 1.08
CA PRO A 101 -3.93 -13.23 1.84
C PRO A 101 -3.27 -13.78 3.11
N SER A 102 -2.16 -13.17 3.49
CA SER A 102 -1.61 -13.30 4.83
C SER A 102 -2.32 -12.32 5.75
N ASN A 103 -2.87 -12.81 6.85
CA ASN A 103 -3.63 -12.01 7.82
C ASN A 103 -2.89 -11.92 9.16
N PRO A 104 -1.75 -11.21 9.24
CA PRO A 104 -0.85 -11.27 10.40
C PRO A 104 -1.28 -10.40 11.58
N VAL A 105 -2.13 -9.39 11.34
CA VAL A 105 -2.53 -8.46 12.40
C VAL A 105 -3.70 -9.04 13.18
N GLY A 106 -3.44 -9.43 14.42
CA GLY A 106 -4.49 -9.98 15.31
C GLY A 106 -5.55 -8.93 15.65
N GLY A 107 -6.82 -9.34 15.63
CA GLY A 107 -7.96 -8.48 15.95
C GLY A 107 -8.47 -7.62 14.79
N LEU A 108 -7.81 -7.62 13.65
CA LEU A 108 -8.28 -6.93 12.44
C LEU A 108 -9.38 -7.76 11.77
N THR A 109 -10.50 -7.13 11.41
CA THR A 109 -11.57 -7.76 10.62
C THR A 109 -11.21 -7.69 9.15
N TYR A 110 -10.62 -8.76 8.63
CA TYR A 110 -10.17 -8.82 7.24
C TYR A 110 -11.32 -8.92 6.24
N ILE A 111 -11.10 -8.36 5.05
CA ILE A 111 -12.07 -8.31 3.94
C ILE A 111 -11.73 -9.33 2.84
N ASN A 112 -11.29 -10.50 3.22
CA ASN A 112 -10.84 -11.55 2.31
C ASN A 112 -11.81 -11.78 1.15
N GLY A 113 -11.32 -11.60 -0.08
CA GLY A 113 -12.09 -11.81 -1.30
C GLY A 113 -13.01 -10.67 -1.74
N GLU A 114 -13.15 -9.61 -0.94
CA GLU A 114 -13.93 -8.42 -1.28
C GLU A 114 -13.09 -7.46 -2.15
N PHE A 115 -12.86 -7.84 -3.42
CA PHE A 115 -11.94 -7.14 -4.34
C PHE A 115 -12.23 -5.65 -4.49
N GLU A 116 -13.51 -5.27 -4.65
CA GLU A 116 -13.92 -3.87 -4.78
C GLU A 116 -13.61 -3.04 -3.54
N LYS A 117 -13.74 -3.65 -2.36
CA LYS A 117 -13.40 -2.98 -1.11
C LYS A 117 -11.89 -2.84 -0.97
N GLY A 118 -11.14 -3.88 -1.33
CA GLY A 118 -9.68 -3.83 -1.40
C GLY A 118 -9.19 -2.76 -2.37
N PHE A 119 -9.82 -2.63 -3.55
CA PHE A 119 -9.52 -1.59 -4.52
C PHE A 119 -9.71 -0.18 -3.92
N ARG A 120 -10.84 0.10 -3.28
CA ARG A 120 -11.08 1.42 -2.65
C ARG A 120 -10.00 1.77 -1.64
N LEU A 121 -9.62 0.81 -0.78
CA LEU A 121 -8.55 1.02 0.20
C LEU A 121 -7.18 1.21 -0.46
N MET A 122 -6.91 0.51 -1.57
CA MET A 122 -5.69 0.70 -2.35
C MET A 122 -5.62 2.10 -2.97
N ASN A 123 -6.74 2.62 -3.44
CA ASN A 123 -6.85 3.98 -3.97
C ASN A 123 -6.50 5.03 -2.89
N GLU A 124 -7.01 4.87 -1.65
CA GLU A 124 -6.65 5.72 -0.51
C GLU A 124 -5.15 5.71 -0.17
N LEU A 125 -4.46 4.60 -0.47
CA LEU A 125 -3.02 4.51 -0.31
C LEU A 125 -2.24 5.17 -1.46
N GLY A 126 -2.92 5.72 -2.45
CA GLY A 126 -2.32 6.39 -3.61
C GLY A 126 -1.46 5.46 -4.44
N VAL A 127 -1.92 4.23 -4.68
CA VAL A 127 -1.22 3.24 -5.49
C VAL A 127 -1.43 3.54 -6.97
N ASP A 128 -0.35 3.64 -7.73
CA ASP A 128 -0.37 3.89 -9.17
C ASP A 128 -0.43 2.60 -9.99
N TYR A 129 0.19 1.52 -9.48
CA TYR A 129 0.30 0.25 -10.21
C TYR A 129 0.00 -0.93 -9.30
N PHE A 130 -0.72 -1.90 -9.85
CA PHE A 130 -1.03 -3.16 -9.18
C PHE A 130 -0.47 -4.34 -9.98
N ILE A 131 0.18 -5.28 -9.29
CA ILE A 131 0.72 -6.51 -9.87
C ILE A 131 -0.12 -7.69 -9.40
N ALA A 132 -0.86 -8.30 -10.31
CA ALA A 132 -1.64 -9.51 -10.06
C ALA A 132 -0.84 -10.77 -10.41
N TYR A 133 -0.96 -11.79 -9.59
CA TYR A 133 -0.24 -13.05 -9.74
C TYR A 133 -1.16 -14.22 -10.09
N THR A 134 -2.24 -14.44 -9.31
CA THR A 134 -3.16 -15.57 -9.54
C THR A 134 -4.15 -15.28 -10.65
N ALA A 135 -4.63 -16.35 -11.33
CA ALA A 135 -5.65 -16.21 -12.36
C ALA A 135 -6.92 -15.53 -11.81
N SER A 136 -7.34 -15.90 -10.60
CA SER A 136 -8.52 -15.34 -9.94
C SER A 136 -8.43 -13.82 -9.76
N ILE A 137 -7.27 -13.29 -9.38
CA ILE A 137 -7.08 -11.83 -9.20
C ILE A 137 -6.90 -11.13 -10.55
N LYS A 138 -6.23 -11.76 -11.52
CA LYS A 138 -6.14 -11.25 -12.89
C LYS A 138 -7.53 -11.08 -13.51
N ASP A 139 -8.38 -12.10 -13.40
CA ASP A 139 -9.75 -12.06 -13.93
C ASP A 139 -10.58 -10.93 -13.27
N LYS A 140 -10.44 -10.74 -11.96
CA LYS A 140 -11.13 -9.66 -11.25
C LYS A 140 -10.62 -8.27 -11.66
N ALA A 141 -9.31 -8.12 -11.85
CA ALA A 141 -8.71 -6.87 -12.31
C ALA A 141 -9.13 -6.56 -13.75
N ASP A 142 -9.14 -7.55 -14.65
CA ASP A 142 -9.56 -7.40 -16.04
C ASP A 142 -11.05 -7.01 -16.18
N MET A 143 -11.89 -7.39 -15.22
CA MET A 143 -13.31 -7.04 -15.18
C MET A 143 -13.60 -5.68 -14.55
N ASN A 144 -12.64 -5.06 -13.89
CA ASN A 144 -12.83 -3.82 -13.17
C ASN A 144 -12.30 -2.63 -13.98
N GLU A 145 -13.18 -1.68 -14.31
CA GLU A 145 -12.89 -0.50 -15.17
C GLU A 145 -11.80 0.45 -14.63
N ASN A 146 -11.46 0.32 -13.35
CA ASN A 146 -10.42 1.12 -12.70
C ASN A 146 -9.01 0.54 -12.87
N PHE A 147 -8.90 -0.70 -13.37
CA PHE A 147 -7.65 -1.37 -13.65
C PHE A 147 -7.40 -1.35 -15.16
N ASN A 148 -6.37 -0.62 -15.57
CA ASN A 148 -5.99 -0.57 -16.97
C ASN A 148 -4.77 -1.47 -17.18
N PHE A 149 -4.96 -2.57 -17.93
CA PHE A 149 -3.88 -3.53 -18.23
C PHE A 149 -2.76 -2.85 -19.00
N LEU A 150 -1.52 -3.04 -18.56
CA LEU A 150 -0.32 -2.49 -19.18
C LEU A 150 0.47 -3.57 -19.91
N PHE A 151 0.93 -4.58 -19.18
CA PHE A 151 1.68 -5.70 -19.75
C PHE A 151 1.60 -6.95 -18.88
N SER A 152 2.05 -8.07 -19.44
CA SER A 152 2.22 -9.35 -18.73
C SER A 152 3.55 -10.00 -19.12
N ASN A 153 4.17 -10.70 -18.18
CA ASN A 153 5.33 -11.56 -18.44
C ASN A 153 5.00 -13.06 -18.26
N GLU A 154 3.79 -13.49 -18.62
CA GLU A 154 3.23 -14.83 -18.44
C GLU A 154 2.89 -15.19 -16.98
N VAL A 155 3.66 -14.73 -16.01
CA VAL A 155 3.47 -14.98 -14.57
C VAL A 155 2.67 -13.87 -13.91
N PHE A 156 3.04 -12.62 -14.16
CA PHE A 156 2.45 -11.44 -13.55
C PHE A 156 1.72 -10.59 -14.59
N ASN A 157 0.56 -10.07 -14.23
CA ASN A 157 -0.08 -8.99 -14.97
C ASN A 157 0.11 -7.68 -14.21
N VAL A 158 0.45 -6.62 -14.94
CA VAL A 158 0.64 -5.29 -14.40
C VAL A 158 -0.47 -4.38 -14.91
N TYR A 159 -1.07 -3.65 -13.98
CA TYR A 159 -2.16 -2.72 -14.24
C TYR A 159 -1.80 -1.33 -13.72
N SER A 160 -2.17 -0.28 -14.46
CA SER A 160 -2.23 1.06 -13.89
C SER A 160 -3.58 1.29 -13.22
N ILE A 161 -3.54 2.06 -12.13
CA ILE A 161 -4.72 2.43 -11.37
C ILE A 161 -4.99 3.91 -11.57
N LYS A 162 -6.24 4.25 -11.84
CA LYS A 162 -6.64 5.65 -11.92
C LYS A 162 -6.83 6.20 -10.50
N THR A 163 -5.82 6.90 -9.99
CA THR A 163 -5.83 7.53 -8.68
C THR A 163 -5.72 9.04 -8.77
N GLU A 164 -6.35 9.76 -7.86
CA GLU A 164 -6.09 11.18 -7.64
C GLU A 164 -4.91 11.32 -6.67
N LYS A 165 -3.80 11.91 -7.14
CA LYS A 165 -2.55 12.03 -6.35
C LYS A 165 -2.60 13.10 -5.28
N VAL A 166 -3.43 14.10 -5.46
CA VAL A 166 -3.61 15.21 -4.53
C VAL A 166 -5.08 15.61 -4.52
N GLU A 167 -5.66 15.59 -3.34
CA GLU A 167 -7.03 16.03 -3.11
C GLU A 167 -7.02 17.25 -2.18
N LEU A 168 -7.90 18.21 -2.43
CA LEU A 168 -8.14 19.32 -1.52
C LEU A 168 -9.11 18.87 -0.43
N ILE A 169 -8.63 18.87 0.80
CA ILE A 169 -9.43 18.50 1.95
C ILE A 169 -9.81 19.78 2.69
N GLU A 170 -11.11 20.11 2.70
CA GLU A 170 -11.67 21.19 3.52
C GLU A 170 -12.03 20.66 4.92
N ASN A 171 -11.03 20.18 5.66
CA ASN A 171 -11.26 19.59 6.99
C ASN A 171 -10.58 20.42 8.08
N GLU A 172 -11.18 20.33 9.27
CA GLU A 172 -10.57 20.89 10.48
C GLU A 172 -9.27 20.15 10.83
N LEU A 173 -8.24 20.87 11.23
CA LEU A 173 -7.00 20.29 11.70
C LEU A 173 -7.10 20.00 13.21
N TYR A 174 -6.81 18.76 13.59
CA TYR A 174 -6.85 18.29 14.98
C TYR A 174 -5.44 18.05 15.50
N LEU A 175 -5.13 18.62 16.65
CA LEU A 175 -3.90 18.30 17.40
C LEU A 175 -4.27 17.37 18.56
N PHE A 176 -3.80 16.13 18.51
CA PHE A 176 -4.05 15.14 19.55
C PHE A 176 -2.90 15.12 20.58
N GLU A 177 -3.25 15.23 21.86
CA GLU A 177 -2.32 15.09 22.97
C GLU A 177 -2.49 13.70 23.60
N SER A 178 -1.70 12.73 23.15
CA SER A 178 -1.76 11.36 23.69
C SER A 178 -0.36 10.78 23.86
N PRO A 179 0.00 10.33 25.07
CA PRO A 179 1.27 9.62 25.28
C PRO A 179 1.39 8.32 24.50
N ASP A 180 0.26 7.69 24.18
CA ASP A 180 0.19 6.45 23.41
C ASP A 180 -0.67 6.65 22.14
N PHE A 181 -0.31 7.65 21.35
CA PHE A 181 -1.01 7.99 20.12
C PHE A 181 -1.18 6.77 19.18
N TYR A 182 -0.08 6.07 18.91
CA TYR A 182 -0.08 4.94 17.97
C TYR A 182 -0.90 3.75 18.48
N GLY A 183 -0.80 3.41 19.76
CA GLY A 183 -1.57 2.31 20.32
C GLY A 183 -3.07 2.59 20.30
N ARG A 184 -3.48 3.81 20.62
CA ARG A 184 -4.88 4.23 20.57
C ARG A 184 -5.43 4.28 19.15
N LEU A 185 -4.69 4.85 18.20
CA LEU A 185 -5.08 4.88 16.80
C LEU A 185 -5.19 3.46 16.23
N LYS A 186 -4.23 2.60 16.50
CA LYS A 186 -4.30 1.19 16.11
C LYS A 186 -5.57 0.51 16.66
N ASN A 187 -5.90 0.74 17.93
CA ASN A 187 -7.09 0.16 18.54
C ASN A 187 -8.38 0.70 17.92
N ALA A 188 -8.44 1.98 17.60
CA ALA A 188 -9.57 2.58 16.89
C ALA A 188 -9.77 1.95 15.50
N ILE A 189 -8.69 1.77 14.75
CA ILE A 189 -8.70 1.08 13.45
C ILE A 189 -9.20 -0.36 13.60
N LEU A 190 -8.66 -1.12 14.55
CA LEU A 190 -9.02 -2.51 14.75
C LEU A 190 -10.52 -2.67 15.07
N ARG A 191 -11.06 -1.81 15.92
CA ARG A 191 -12.48 -1.86 16.31
C ARG A 191 -13.45 -1.53 15.18
N ASN A 192 -13.05 -0.65 14.28
CA ASN A 192 -13.91 -0.14 13.22
C ASN A 192 -13.64 -0.75 11.84
N SER A 193 -12.73 -1.73 11.75
CA SER A 193 -12.28 -2.31 10.47
C SER A 193 -13.38 -3.02 9.66
N SER A 194 -14.52 -3.35 10.27
CA SER A 194 -15.70 -3.92 9.59
C SER A 194 -16.63 -2.88 8.97
N GLU A 195 -16.52 -1.62 9.39
CA GLU A 195 -17.39 -0.56 8.91
C GLU A 195 -17.08 -0.23 7.42
N GLN A 196 -18.13 0.21 6.70
CA GLN A 196 -17.97 0.59 5.29
C GLN A 196 -17.05 1.81 5.14
N ASN A 197 -17.18 2.78 6.04
CA ASN A 197 -16.37 3.99 6.12
C ASN A 197 -15.44 3.89 7.33
N PHE A 198 -14.62 2.84 7.36
CA PHE A 198 -13.87 2.51 8.56
C PHE A 198 -12.83 3.58 8.95
N PHE A 199 -12.31 4.37 8.01
CA PHE A 199 -11.42 5.48 8.31
C PHE A 199 -12.12 6.55 9.15
N ASP A 200 -13.30 6.99 8.72
CA ASP A 200 -14.10 7.98 9.47
C ASP A 200 -14.53 7.43 10.83
N ALA A 201 -15.01 6.18 10.86
CA ALA A 201 -15.39 5.52 12.10
C ALA A 201 -14.20 5.33 13.06
N ALA A 202 -13.02 4.98 12.54
CA ALA A 202 -11.81 4.88 13.34
C ALA A 202 -11.37 6.26 13.86
N PHE A 203 -11.44 7.29 13.03
CA PHE A 203 -11.10 8.66 13.41
C PHE A 203 -12.03 9.20 14.50
N GLU A 204 -13.34 9.06 14.34
CA GLU A 204 -14.32 9.47 15.37
C GLU A 204 -14.11 8.70 16.68
N SER A 205 -13.92 7.38 16.61
CA SER A 205 -13.62 6.56 17.77
C SER A 205 -12.31 6.95 18.47
N PHE A 206 -11.30 7.35 17.70
CA PHE A 206 -10.04 7.86 18.24
C PHE A 206 -10.20 9.24 18.89
N LYS A 207 -10.99 10.11 18.26
CA LYS A 207 -11.31 11.46 18.74
C LYS A 207 -12.05 11.42 20.08
N ASP A 208 -13.04 10.53 20.22
CA ASP A 208 -13.81 10.36 21.47
C ASP A 208 -12.96 9.89 22.66
N GLU A 209 -11.89 9.15 22.41
CA GLU A 209 -11.02 8.58 23.44
C GLU A 209 -9.74 9.38 23.71
N THR A 210 -9.55 10.48 23.01
CA THR A 210 -8.27 11.22 23.04
C THR A 210 -8.55 12.69 23.27
N ASN A 211 -7.74 13.35 24.11
CA ASN A 211 -7.79 14.81 24.22
C ASN A 211 -7.26 15.41 22.92
N TYR A 212 -8.00 16.33 22.35
CA TYR A 212 -7.58 17.05 21.14
C TYR A 212 -7.90 18.53 21.25
N LYS A 213 -7.21 19.31 20.44
CA LYS A 213 -7.49 20.73 20.19
C LYS A 213 -7.72 20.92 18.70
N ILE A 214 -8.77 21.66 18.35
CA ILE A 214 -8.96 22.13 16.99
C ILE A 214 -7.98 23.29 16.80
N ILE A 215 -7.20 23.26 15.73
CA ILE A 215 -6.34 24.37 15.36
C ILE A 215 -7.23 25.42 14.67
N GLU A 216 -7.86 26.30 15.45
CA GLU A 216 -8.79 27.31 14.95
C GLU A 216 -8.12 28.43 14.13
N ASN A 217 -6.81 28.57 14.20
CA ASN A 217 -6.06 29.64 13.56
C ASN A 217 -4.85 29.05 12.81
N TYR A 218 -5.11 28.26 11.81
CA TYR A 218 -4.13 28.11 10.75
C TYR A 218 -4.13 29.44 10.00
N ASP A 219 -3.23 30.30 10.44
CA ASP A 219 -2.99 31.68 10.05
C ASP A 219 -4.14 32.40 9.31
N LYS A 220 -5.02 33.12 10.04
CA LYS A 220 -6.05 34.02 9.48
C LYS A 220 -5.48 35.20 8.69
N SER A 221 -4.21 35.15 8.29
CA SER A 221 -3.70 36.05 7.24
C SER A 221 -4.30 35.72 5.87
N PHE A 222 -4.94 34.55 5.73
CA PHE A 222 -5.83 34.22 4.63
C PHE A 222 -7.19 34.89 4.90
N SER A 223 -7.42 36.03 4.25
CA SER A 223 -8.69 36.75 4.29
C SER A 223 -9.87 35.79 4.08
N GLU A 224 -10.93 35.95 4.91
CA GLU A 224 -12.20 35.22 4.74
C GLU A 224 -12.57 35.18 3.25
N PRO A 225 -12.96 34.02 2.71
CA PRO A 225 -13.42 33.96 1.34
C PRO A 225 -14.64 34.87 1.20
N SER A 226 -14.49 35.91 0.42
CA SER A 226 -15.68 36.66 -0.02
C SER A 226 -16.63 35.63 -0.65
N SER A 227 -17.87 35.64 -0.24
CA SER A 227 -18.93 34.70 -0.57
C SER A 227 -19.27 34.59 -2.05
N THR A 228 -18.32 34.20 -2.87
CA THR A 228 -18.52 33.76 -4.24
C THR A 228 -18.19 32.29 -4.30
N ASN A 229 -19.19 31.47 -4.55
CA ASN A 229 -19.10 30.01 -4.81
C ASN A 229 -18.22 29.70 -6.03
N THR A 230 -16.93 29.93 -5.91
CA THR A 230 -15.97 29.48 -6.91
C THR A 230 -15.24 28.29 -6.29
N GLU A 231 -15.52 27.09 -6.77
CA GLU A 231 -14.80 25.89 -6.36
C GLU A 231 -13.30 26.11 -6.47
N LEU A 232 -12.57 25.72 -5.42
CA LEU A 232 -11.11 25.68 -5.44
C LEU A 232 -10.70 24.57 -6.41
N SER A 233 -9.86 24.87 -7.37
CA SER A 233 -9.34 23.87 -8.29
C SER A 233 -7.82 23.89 -8.31
N ILE A 234 -7.21 22.72 -8.37
CA ILE A 234 -5.78 22.54 -8.59
C ILE A 234 -5.55 22.39 -10.08
N ASN A 235 -4.66 23.24 -10.60
CA ASN A 235 -4.22 23.19 -11.99
C ASN A 235 -2.68 23.04 -12.02
N GLU A 236 -2.19 22.43 -13.10
CA GLU A 236 -0.75 22.28 -13.33
C GLU A 236 -0.02 21.60 -12.14
N LEU A 237 -0.60 20.52 -11.61
CA LEU A 237 0.06 19.71 -10.59
C LEU A 237 1.32 19.07 -11.19
N ASN A 238 2.47 19.32 -10.57
CA ASN A 238 3.73 18.66 -10.88
C ASN A 238 4.30 18.04 -9.60
N ILE A 239 4.55 16.75 -9.63
CA ILE A 239 5.11 15.99 -8.51
C ILE A 239 6.48 15.49 -8.94
N ASP A 240 7.54 16.02 -8.32
CA ASP A 240 8.90 15.55 -8.44
C ASP A 240 9.33 14.90 -7.11
N ASN A 241 10.37 14.10 -7.11
CA ASN A 241 10.80 13.25 -5.99
C ASN A 241 10.80 13.91 -4.60
N ASN A 242 10.99 15.22 -4.51
CA ASN A 242 11.02 15.96 -3.24
C ASN A 242 10.20 17.25 -3.27
N LEU A 243 9.47 17.52 -4.33
CA LEU A 243 8.77 18.80 -4.49
C LEU A 243 7.43 18.57 -5.18
N ILE A 244 6.37 19.03 -4.50
CA ILE A 244 5.04 19.11 -5.09
C ILE A 244 4.81 20.58 -5.43
N THR A 245 4.59 20.88 -6.72
CA THR A 245 4.22 22.21 -7.19
C THR A 245 2.88 22.17 -7.89
N PHE A 246 2.06 23.16 -7.64
CA PHE A 246 0.75 23.26 -8.28
C PHE A 246 0.33 24.72 -8.40
N LYS A 247 -0.61 25.00 -9.28
CA LYS A 247 -1.29 26.28 -9.38
C LYS A 247 -2.74 26.12 -8.95
N THR A 248 -3.25 27.08 -8.23
CA THR A 248 -4.67 27.15 -7.88
C THR A 248 -5.32 28.36 -8.53
N ASN A 249 -6.62 28.30 -8.70
CA ASN A 249 -7.41 29.44 -9.13
C ASN A 249 -7.53 30.55 -8.02
N LYS A 250 -7.12 30.22 -6.79
CA LYS A 250 -7.09 31.15 -5.63
C LYS A 250 -5.75 31.04 -4.90
N PRO A 251 -4.66 31.64 -5.41
CA PRO A 251 -3.30 31.45 -4.90
C PRO A 251 -3.08 31.89 -3.44
N ASN A 252 -4.02 32.63 -2.84
CA ASN A 252 -3.93 33.12 -1.46
C ASN A 252 -4.78 32.30 -0.45
N GLN A 253 -5.24 31.12 -0.81
CA GLN A 253 -6.12 30.28 0.02
C GLN A 253 -5.54 28.90 0.34
N LEU A 254 -4.22 28.74 0.27
CA LEU A 254 -3.51 27.50 0.65
C LEU A 254 -2.68 27.71 1.89
#